data_8b630fd9a59e18081e2a6d40cf744574
#
_entry.id   8b630fd9a59e18081e2a6d40cf744574
#
_cell.length_a   1.000
_cell.length_b   1.000
_cell.length_c   1.000
_cell.angle_alpha   90.00
_cell.angle_beta   90.00
_cell.angle_gamma   90.00
#
_symmetry.space_group_name_H-M   'P 1'
#
loop_
_entity.id
_entity.type
_entity.pdbx_description
1 polymer ?
#
loop_
_entity_poly.entity_id
_entity_poly.type
_entity_poly.pdbx_seq_one_letter_code
_entity_poly.pdbx_strand_id
1 'polypeptide(L)'
;MALLSTFSTNGINILAGINGSEVLQAIIISISVIFNDLLYLPWPIDWRIPLHLLGSQTEINSSEIRIGGVWSAGMSHGSRLLVERHLFSLYFMLPLLGVCTGFLYHNWYDFIDLWLRSSRLTSRRASRYPARAFPGDTLCYLTGMAFAVVGIQAHFSKTLLLFFLPQIFNFLLSCPQLFGLVACPRHRVPRFDPYTYLLHPSTVAFERPPSVRTSSTLQLLSLLGLTRLTKHPKTGQILEATNLTILNWFLVRLGPMTEKQLVKVLCATQVAGSVFAFVIRYGLAGLVYDGDRR
;
A
#
# COMPACT_ATOMS: atom_id res chain seq x y z
N MET A 1 -10.03 -6.72 -17.50
CA MET A 1 -10.33 -7.60 -16.36
C MET A 1 -9.16 -8.54 -16.06
N ALA A 2 -8.66 -9.35 -16.99
CA ALA A 2 -7.51 -10.24 -16.76
C ALA A 2 -6.26 -9.50 -16.23
N LEU A 3 -5.92 -8.35 -16.78
CA LEU A 3 -4.77 -7.58 -16.32
C LEU A 3 -4.92 -7.12 -14.84
N LEU A 4 -6.12 -6.75 -14.41
CA LEU A 4 -6.39 -6.35 -13.04
C LEU A 4 -6.17 -7.53 -12.09
N SER A 5 -6.76 -8.70 -12.37
CA SER A 5 -6.60 -9.88 -11.52
C SER A 5 -5.15 -10.35 -11.45
N THR A 6 -4.46 -10.42 -12.61
CA THR A 6 -3.03 -10.76 -12.64
C THR A 6 -2.18 -9.77 -11.85
N PHE A 7 -2.44 -8.47 -11.99
CA PHE A 7 -1.68 -7.45 -11.26
C PHE A 7 -1.98 -7.50 -9.75
N SER A 8 -3.25 -7.58 -9.35
CA SER A 8 -3.63 -7.59 -7.93
C SER A 8 -3.05 -8.79 -7.19
N THR A 9 -3.06 -9.98 -7.80
CA THR A 9 -2.50 -11.20 -7.21
C THR A 9 -0.98 -11.12 -7.06
N ASN A 10 -0.28 -10.55 -8.03
CA ASN A 10 1.18 -10.48 -8.00
C ASN A 10 1.70 -9.21 -7.31
N GLY A 11 0.94 -8.11 -7.30
CA GLY A 11 1.37 -6.82 -6.77
C GLY A 11 1.75 -6.89 -5.28
N ILE A 12 0.96 -7.58 -4.47
CA ILE A 12 1.25 -7.80 -3.04
C ILE A 12 2.49 -8.70 -2.88
N ASN A 13 2.59 -9.78 -3.67
CA ASN A 13 3.69 -10.72 -3.61
C ASN A 13 5.04 -10.09 -4.01
N ILE A 14 5.06 -9.26 -5.05
CA ILE A 14 6.30 -8.58 -5.49
C ILE A 14 6.80 -7.58 -4.43
N LEU A 15 5.90 -7.05 -3.60
CA LEU A 15 6.23 -6.14 -2.49
C LEU A 15 6.32 -6.89 -1.15
N ALA A 16 6.64 -8.15 -1.18
CA ALA A 16 6.83 -9.02 -0.02
C ALA A 16 8.30 -9.06 0.43
N GLY A 17 8.55 -9.71 1.58
CA GLY A 17 9.90 -10.11 1.98
C GLY A 17 10.37 -9.61 3.34
N ILE A 18 9.51 -8.94 4.10
CA ILE A 18 9.70 -8.60 5.52
C ILE A 18 8.43 -8.92 6.30
N ASN A 19 8.58 -9.36 7.56
CA ASN A 19 7.43 -9.79 8.36
C ASN A 19 6.38 -8.68 8.51
N GLY A 20 5.12 -9.01 8.25
CA GLY A 20 3.99 -8.10 8.33
C GLY A 20 3.71 -7.30 7.05
N SER A 21 4.63 -7.24 6.09
CA SER A 21 4.46 -6.39 4.90
C SER A 21 3.25 -6.79 4.06
N GLU A 22 3.12 -8.07 3.74
CA GLU A 22 2.07 -8.63 2.90
C GLU A 22 0.69 -8.47 3.57
N VAL A 23 0.63 -8.85 4.83
CA VAL A 23 -0.62 -8.84 5.59
C VAL A 23 -1.13 -7.43 5.83
N LEU A 24 -0.22 -6.49 6.18
CA LEU A 24 -0.59 -5.10 6.43
C LEU A 24 -1.05 -4.38 5.16
N GLN A 25 -0.42 -4.66 4.01
CA GLN A 25 -0.92 -4.17 2.73
C GLN A 25 -2.35 -4.65 2.48
N ALA A 26 -2.60 -5.96 2.66
CA ALA A 26 -3.93 -6.53 2.49
C ALA A 26 -4.96 -5.91 3.44
N ILE A 27 -4.60 -5.69 4.72
CA ILE A 27 -5.47 -5.03 5.71
C ILE A 27 -5.80 -3.60 5.29
N ILE A 28 -4.79 -2.79 4.92
CA ILE A 28 -5.01 -1.38 4.58
C ILE A 28 -5.84 -1.25 3.31
N ILE A 29 -5.59 -2.09 2.30
CA ILE A 29 -6.40 -2.12 1.07
C ILE A 29 -7.82 -2.58 1.39
N SER A 30 -8.02 -3.62 2.23
CA SER A 30 -9.36 -4.07 2.65
C SER A 30 -10.13 -2.95 3.35
N ILE A 31 -9.51 -2.23 4.29
CA ILE A 31 -10.11 -1.08 4.96
C ILE A 31 -10.49 0.00 3.95
N SER A 32 -9.62 0.27 2.96
CA SER A 32 -9.89 1.27 1.92
C SER A 32 -11.07 0.87 1.03
N VAL A 33 -11.18 -0.43 0.67
CA VAL A 33 -12.31 -0.96 -0.08
C VAL A 33 -13.59 -0.89 0.73
N ILE A 34 -13.56 -1.31 2.00
CA ILE A 34 -14.71 -1.23 2.91
C ILE A 34 -15.19 0.21 3.04
N PHE A 35 -14.26 1.16 3.24
CA PHE A 35 -14.62 2.57 3.31
C PHE A 35 -15.23 3.08 2.01
N ASN A 36 -14.68 2.68 0.86
CA ASN A 36 -15.27 2.98 -0.45
C ASN A 36 -16.69 2.42 -0.58
N ASP A 37 -16.92 1.17 -0.17
CA ASP A 37 -18.23 0.54 -0.26
C ASP A 37 -19.26 1.23 0.65
N LEU A 38 -18.84 1.63 1.84
CA LEU A 38 -19.69 2.37 2.77
C LEU A 38 -20.19 3.73 2.19
N LEU A 39 -19.43 4.36 1.29
CA LEU A 39 -19.86 5.58 0.63
C LEU A 39 -21.01 5.36 -0.37
N TYR A 40 -21.24 4.13 -0.82
CA TYR A 40 -22.31 3.78 -1.76
C TYR A 40 -23.57 3.24 -1.08
N LEU A 41 -23.50 2.92 0.20
CA LEU A 41 -24.65 2.40 0.94
C LEU A 41 -25.51 3.53 1.52
N PRO A 42 -26.86 3.36 1.56
CA PRO A 42 -27.72 4.28 2.25
C PRO A 42 -27.56 4.14 3.76
N TRP A 43 -27.09 5.19 4.40
CA TRP A 43 -26.96 5.23 5.85
C TRP A 43 -28.26 5.72 6.48
N PRO A 44 -28.80 5.03 7.48
CA PRO A 44 -30.01 5.47 8.20
C PRO A 44 -29.73 6.62 9.17
N ILE A 45 -28.46 7.03 9.35
CA ILE A 45 -28.04 8.04 10.32
C ILE A 45 -27.66 9.31 9.55
N ASP A 46 -28.48 10.37 9.72
CA ASP A 46 -28.21 11.71 9.21
C ASP A 46 -27.43 12.48 10.29
N TRP A 47 -26.12 12.56 10.12
CA TRP A 47 -25.26 13.33 11.02
C TRP A 47 -25.27 14.79 10.58
N ARG A 48 -25.95 15.63 11.35
CA ARG A 48 -25.98 17.07 11.14
C ARG A 48 -24.95 17.72 12.06
N ILE A 49 -23.86 18.20 11.52
CA ILE A 49 -22.89 18.99 12.27
C ILE A 49 -23.25 20.46 12.09
N PRO A 50 -23.74 21.14 13.13
CA PRO A 50 -24.04 22.57 13.05
C PRO A 50 -22.71 23.34 13.00
N LEU A 51 -22.54 24.15 11.96
CA LEU A 51 -21.31 24.95 11.71
C LEU A 51 -21.02 25.99 12.78
N HIS A 52 -22.00 26.37 13.62
CA HIS A 52 -21.76 27.28 14.73
C HIS A 52 -20.81 26.71 15.81
N LEU A 53 -20.69 25.38 15.90
CA LEU A 53 -19.71 24.72 16.78
C LEU A 53 -18.25 24.90 16.30
N LEU A 54 -18.04 25.28 15.05
CA LEU A 54 -16.72 25.54 14.44
C LEU A 54 -16.31 27.02 14.49
N GLY A 55 -17.03 27.86 15.25
CA GLY A 55 -16.62 29.24 15.55
C GLY A 55 -16.88 30.27 14.48
N SER A 56 -17.70 29.98 13.47
CA SER A 56 -18.12 30.98 12.47
C SER A 56 -19.29 31.79 12.98
N GLN A 57 -19.07 33.08 13.29
CA GLN A 57 -20.12 34.08 13.69
C GLN A 57 -20.84 34.75 12.51
N THR A 58 -20.92 34.10 11.37
CA THR A 58 -21.71 34.68 10.25
C THR A 58 -23.12 34.13 10.25
N GLU A 59 -24.08 34.99 10.53
CA GLU A 59 -25.51 34.75 10.33
C GLU A 59 -25.83 34.60 8.84
N ILE A 60 -25.44 33.47 8.25
CA ILE A 60 -25.92 33.11 6.92
C ILE A 60 -26.53 31.72 7.06
N ASN A 61 -27.87 31.68 6.96
CA ASN A 61 -28.77 30.55 6.73
C ASN A 61 -28.08 29.16 6.91
N SER A 62 -28.38 28.51 8.05
CA SER A 62 -28.32 27.09 8.35
C SER A 62 -27.55 26.22 7.32
N SER A 63 -26.26 26.43 7.18
CA SER A 63 -25.41 25.47 6.46
C SER A 63 -25.04 24.35 7.41
N GLU A 64 -25.86 23.32 7.44
CA GLU A 64 -25.59 22.07 8.10
C GLU A 64 -24.71 21.22 7.17
N ILE A 65 -23.56 20.75 7.64
CA ILE A 65 -22.81 19.72 6.93
C ILE A 65 -23.49 18.39 7.24
N ARG A 66 -24.16 17.82 6.25
CA ARG A 66 -24.75 16.48 6.34
C ARG A 66 -23.69 15.45 5.96
N ILE A 67 -23.29 14.63 6.93
CA ILE A 67 -22.45 13.46 6.71
C ILE A 67 -23.35 12.23 6.78
N GLY A 68 -23.49 11.50 5.69
CA GLY A 68 -24.41 10.38 5.56
C GLY A 68 -25.40 10.60 4.42
N GLY A 69 -26.42 9.83 4.26
CA GLY A 69 -27.48 9.81 3.25
C GLY A 69 -27.36 10.62 1.94
N VAL A 70 -26.82 11.84 2.02
CA VAL A 70 -26.57 12.69 0.84
C VAL A 70 -25.44 12.16 -0.04
N TRP A 71 -24.40 11.56 0.55
CA TRP A 71 -23.29 10.98 -0.21
C TRP A 71 -23.71 9.70 -0.90
N SER A 72 -24.41 8.83 -0.21
CA SER A 72 -24.94 7.59 -0.78
C SER A 72 -25.99 7.87 -1.85
N ALA A 73 -26.90 8.81 -1.61
CA ALA A 73 -27.90 9.23 -2.61
C ALA A 73 -27.26 9.89 -3.84
N GLY A 74 -26.16 10.65 -3.64
CA GLY A 74 -25.40 11.25 -4.74
C GLY A 74 -24.58 10.27 -5.56
N MET A 75 -24.12 9.15 -4.97
CA MET A 75 -23.28 8.17 -5.65
C MET A 75 -24.04 6.97 -6.21
N SER A 76 -25.08 6.51 -5.55
CA SER A 76 -25.89 5.39 -6.02
C SER A 76 -27.03 5.79 -6.96
N HIS A 77 -27.42 7.05 -7.00
CA HIS A 77 -28.52 7.60 -7.84
C HIS A 77 -29.75 6.70 -7.91
N GLY A 78 -30.14 6.08 -6.78
CA GLY A 78 -31.28 5.19 -6.73
C GLY A 78 -31.07 3.83 -7.41
N SER A 79 -29.85 3.51 -7.87
CA SER A 79 -29.56 2.21 -8.46
C SER A 79 -29.45 1.13 -7.39
N ARG A 80 -30.53 0.43 -7.12
CA ARG A 80 -30.58 -0.72 -6.22
C ARG A 80 -29.49 -1.76 -6.52
N LEU A 81 -29.24 -1.99 -7.80
CA LEU A 81 -28.21 -2.93 -8.25
C LEU A 81 -26.79 -2.52 -7.80
N LEU A 82 -26.49 -1.22 -7.82
CA LEU A 82 -25.16 -0.72 -7.37
C LEU A 82 -25.00 -0.89 -5.87
N VAL A 83 -26.04 -0.58 -5.10
CA VAL A 83 -26.07 -0.80 -3.64
C VAL A 83 -25.85 -2.27 -3.30
N GLU A 84 -26.56 -3.19 -3.98
CA GLU A 84 -26.44 -4.64 -3.79
C GLU A 84 -25.01 -5.15 -4.09
N ARG A 85 -24.35 -4.60 -5.12
CA ARG A 85 -22.97 -4.95 -5.48
C ARG A 85 -21.94 -4.49 -4.43
N HIS A 86 -22.09 -3.27 -3.91
CA HIS A 86 -21.23 -2.78 -2.84
C HIS A 86 -21.50 -3.49 -1.51
N LEU A 87 -22.74 -3.89 -1.24
CA LEU A 87 -23.07 -4.71 -0.09
C LEU A 87 -22.45 -6.12 -0.21
N PHE A 88 -22.47 -6.73 -1.40
CA PHE A 88 -21.76 -7.99 -1.67
C PHE A 88 -20.25 -7.84 -1.42
N SER A 89 -19.65 -6.74 -1.89
CA SER A 89 -18.23 -6.43 -1.63
C SER A 89 -17.93 -6.37 -0.14
N LEU A 90 -18.78 -5.73 0.66
CA LEU A 90 -18.64 -5.67 2.13
C LEU A 90 -18.73 -7.04 2.77
N TYR A 91 -19.69 -7.88 2.39
CA TYR A 91 -19.81 -9.25 2.92
C TYR A 91 -18.57 -10.08 2.63
N PHE A 92 -17.84 -9.76 1.57
CA PHE A 92 -16.60 -10.45 1.21
C PHE A 92 -15.38 -9.84 1.93
N MET A 93 -15.32 -8.51 2.02
CA MET A 93 -14.15 -7.80 2.56
C MET A 93 -14.08 -7.83 4.10
N LEU A 94 -15.20 -7.80 4.81
CA LEU A 94 -15.20 -7.84 6.28
C LEU A 94 -14.64 -9.15 6.84
N PRO A 95 -15.05 -10.34 6.39
CA PRO A 95 -14.41 -11.58 6.79
C PRO A 95 -12.94 -11.67 6.41
N LEU A 96 -12.56 -11.20 5.19
CA LEU A 96 -11.18 -11.17 4.77
C LEU A 96 -10.32 -10.30 5.70
N LEU A 97 -10.81 -9.11 6.07
CA LEU A 97 -10.17 -8.24 7.04
C LEU A 97 -10.00 -8.93 8.40
N GLY A 98 -11.03 -9.64 8.87
CA GLY A 98 -10.98 -10.42 10.10
C GLY A 98 -9.91 -11.51 10.08
N VAL A 99 -9.83 -12.28 8.99
CA VAL A 99 -8.81 -13.31 8.79
C VAL A 99 -7.41 -12.70 8.72
N CYS A 100 -7.22 -11.62 7.94
CA CYS A 100 -5.93 -10.96 7.82
C CYS A 100 -5.47 -10.36 9.16
N THR A 101 -6.36 -9.78 9.97
CA THR A 101 -6.01 -9.27 11.30
C THR A 101 -5.64 -10.38 12.28
N GLY A 102 -6.36 -11.50 12.26
CA GLY A 102 -6.01 -12.69 13.02
C GLY A 102 -4.66 -13.28 12.60
N PHE A 103 -4.39 -13.32 11.30
CA PHE A 103 -3.10 -13.76 10.77
C PHE A 103 -1.97 -12.80 11.15
N LEU A 104 -2.20 -11.51 11.11
CA LEU A 104 -1.21 -10.49 11.49
C LEU A 104 -0.74 -10.68 12.93
N TYR A 105 -1.62 -11.09 13.84
CA TYR A 105 -1.27 -11.40 15.23
C TYR A 105 -0.15 -12.47 15.33
N HIS A 106 -0.14 -13.45 14.42
CA HIS A 106 0.87 -14.51 14.39
C HIS A 106 2.08 -14.16 13.53
N ASN A 107 1.89 -13.32 12.52
CA ASN A 107 2.96 -12.91 11.61
C ASN A 107 3.76 -11.71 12.16
N TRP A 108 3.09 -10.80 12.90
CA TRP A 108 3.72 -9.63 13.49
C TRP A 108 3.24 -9.41 14.93
N TYR A 109 3.86 -10.10 15.87
CA TYR A 109 3.48 -10.13 17.28
C TYR A 109 3.51 -8.77 17.99
N ASP A 110 4.35 -7.84 17.55
CA ASP A 110 4.54 -6.53 18.19
C ASP A 110 3.43 -5.50 17.86
N PHE A 111 2.57 -5.76 16.88
CA PHE A 111 1.55 -4.78 16.46
C PHE A 111 0.47 -4.55 17.54
N ILE A 112 0.03 -5.61 18.17
CA ILE A 112 -1.01 -5.54 19.20
C ILE A 112 -0.46 -4.97 20.51
N ASP A 113 0.78 -5.26 20.86
CA ASP A 113 1.43 -4.66 22.02
C ASP A 113 1.60 -3.14 21.85
N LEU A 114 1.75 -2.63 20.65
CA LEU A 114 1.83 -1.19 20.41
C LEU A 114 0.46 -0.49 20.52
N TRP A 115 -0.62 -1.14 20.16
CA TRP A 115 -1.97 -0.56 20.15
C TRP A 115 -2.69 -0.70 21.49
N LEU A 116 -2.52 -1.84 22.19
CA LEU A 116 -3.14 -2.10 23.50
C LEU A 116 -2.31 -1.58 24.69
N ARG A 117 -1.01 -1.34 24.54
CA ARG A 117 -0.15 -0.80 25.60
C ARG A 117 0.05 0.72 25.49
N SER A 118 -1.02 1.47 25.49
CA SER A 118 -0.99 2.88 25.94
C SER A 118 -0.90 3.01 27.46
N SER A 119 -0.89 1.93 28.22
CA SER A 119 -0.76 1.95 29.67
C SER A 119 0.53 1.31 30.13
N ARG A 120 1.39 2.17 30.63
CA ARG A 120 2.59 1.98 31.46
C ARG A 120 2.69 0.63 32.16
N LEU A 121 3.94 0.14 32.27
CA LEU A 121 4.43 -0.97 33.06
C LEU A 121 4.47 -2.33 32.32
N THR A 122 5.50 -2.56 31.62
CA THR A 122 6.51 -3.59 31.89
C THR A 122 7.60 -3.55 30.84
N SER A 123 8.65 -2.84 31.21
CA SER A 123 10.00 -3.01 30.68
C SER A 123 10.38 -4.48 30.78
N ARG A 124 11.09 -5.00 29.78
CA ARG A 124 11.78 -6.28 29.78
C ARG A 124 10.96 -7.55 29.47
N ARG A 125 10.20 -7.59 28.37
CA ARG A 125 10.20 -8.82 27.57
C ARG A 125 10.53 -8.46 26.15
N ALA A 126 11.79 -8.73 25.84
CA ALA A 126 12.43 -8.59 24.56
C ALA A 126 11.51 -9.01 23.42
N SER A 127 11.55 -8.21 22.37
CA SER A 127 11.25 -8.55 21.01
C SER A 127 11.13 -10.08 20.80
N ARG A 128 9.90 -10.59 20.77
CA ARG A 128 9.66 -11.99 20.42
C ARG A 128 9.68 -12.11 18.92
N TYR A 129 10.84 -11.90 18.33
CA TYR A 129 11.18 -12.41 17.03
C TYR A 129 11.57 -13.89 17.18
N PRO A 130 11.12 -14.78 16.35
CA PRO A 130 10.65 -14.68 14.97
C PRO A 130 9.12 -14.71 14.82
N ALA A 131 8.61 -14.33 13.63
CA ALA A 131 7.23 -14.53 13.25
C ALA A 131 6.81 -16.01 13.41
N ARG A 132 5.62 -16.25 13.97
CA ARG A 132 5.11 -17.61 14.18
C ARG A 132 4.43 -18.20 12.94
N ALA A 133 3.98 -17.34 12.04
CA ALA A 133 3.33 -17.72 10.81
C ALA A 133 3.95 -16.93 9.64
N PHE A 134 4.14 -17.61 8.52
CA PHE A 134 4.63 -17.03 7.29
C PHE A 134 3.48 -16.99 6.27
N PRO A 135 3.17 -15.83 5.63
CA PRO A 135 2.01 -15.70 4.75
C PRO A 135 2.16 -16.50 3.45
N GLY A 136 3.35 -16.55 2.92
CA GLY A 136 3.64 -17.19 1.63
C GLY A 136 2.82 -16.62 0.47
N ASP A 137 3.00 -17.21 -0.70
CA ASP A 137 2.31 -16.80 -1.93
C ASP A 137 0.80 -16.99 -1.84
N THR A 138 0.35 -17.98 -1.05
CA THR A 138 -1.08 -18.31 -0.89
C THR A 138 -1.89 -17.12 -0.37
N LEU A 139 -1.40 -16.42 0.66
CA LEU A 139 -2.10 -15.24 1.19
C LEU A 139 -2.11 -14.11 0.15
N CYS A 140 -0.98 -13.87 -0.53
CA CYS A 140 -0.86 -12.82 -1.53
C CYS A 140 -1.83 -13.04 -2.69
N TYR A 141 -1.92 -14.27 -3.19
CA TYR A 141 -2.82 -14.62 -4.29
C TYR A 141 -4.28 -14.60 -3.87
N LEU A 142 -4.60 -15.12 -2.69
CA LEU A 142 -5.96 -15.10 -2.16
C LEU A 142 -6.46 -13.66 -2.00
N THR A 143 -5.71 -12.82 -1.33
CA THR A 143 -6.10 -11.42 -1.06
C THR A 143 -6.15 -10.62 -2.35
N GLY A 144 -5.16 -10.75 -3.23
CA GLY A 144 -5.13 -10.08 -4.53
C GLY A 144 -6.29 -10.46 -5.44
N MET A 145 -6.65 -11.76 -5.48
CA MET A 145 -7.81 -12.22 -6.24
C MET A 145 -9.12 -11.73 -5.62
N ALA A 146 -9.24 -11.73 -4.29
CA ALA A 146 -10.40 -11.20 -3.59
C ALA A 146 -10.64 -9.72 -3.96
N PHE A 147 -9.59 -8.89 -3.92
CA PHE A 147 -9.69 -7.50 -4.36
C PHE A 147 -10.10 -7.35 -5.82
N ALA A 148 -9.53 -8.15 -6.71
CA ALA A 148 -9.89 -8.12 -8.12
C ALA A 148 -11.37 -8.45 -8.33
N VAL A 149 -11.87 -9.50 -7.67
CA VAL A 149 -13.28 -9.93 -7.77
C VAL A 149 -14.22 -8.82 -7.32
N VAL A 150 -14.01 -8.24 -6.15
CA VAL A 150 -14.90 -7.19 -5.63
C VAL A 150 -14.80 -5.91 -6.47
N GLY A 151 -13.61 -5.52 -6.92
CA GLY A 151 -13.41 -4.34 -7.77
C GLY A 151 -14.07 -4.47 -9.13
N ILE A 152 -14.16 -5.69 -9.67
CA ILE A 152 -14.85 -6.00 -10.93
C ILE A 152 -16.36 -6.02 -10.71
N GLN A 153 -16.84 -6.74 -9.69
CA GLN A 153 -18.26 -6.93 -9.42
C GLN A 153 -18.95 -5.62 -9.03
N ALA A 154 -18.32 -4.81 -8.19
CA ALA A 154 -18.88 -3.53 -7.76
C ALA A 154 -18.49 -2.34 -8.65
N HIS A 155 -17.88 -2.61 -9.83
CA HIS A 155 -17.54 -1.60 -10.84
C HIS A 155 -16.61 -0.48 -10.40
N PHE A 156 -15.77 -0.68 -9.38
CA PHE A 156 -14.77 0.30 -8.97
C PHE A 156 -13.32 -0.11 -9.28
N SER A 157 -13.10 -0.90 -10.33
CA SER A 157 -11.76 -1.40 -10.72
C SER A 157 -10.70 -0.29 -10.87
N LYS A 158 -11.09 0.89 -11.35
CA LYS A 158 -10.17 2.04 -11.47
C LYS A 158 -9.76 2.58 -10.09
N THR A 159 -10.70 2.70 -9.16
CA THR A 159 -10.42 3.11 -7.78
C THR A 159 -9.57 2.08 -7.06
N LEU A 160 -9.86 0.78 -7.28
CA LEU A 160 -9.05 -0.30 -6.74
C LEU A 160 -7.58 -0.19 -7.19
N LEU A 161 -7.32 0.07 -8.48
CA LEU A 161 -5.95 0.28 -8.97
C LEU A 161 -5.24 1.44 -8.27
N LEU A 162 -5.96 2.50 -7.90
CA LEU A 162 -5.38 3.60 -7.14
C LEU A 162 -4.99 3.17 -5.70
N PHE A 163 -5.70 2.23 -5.09
CA PHE A 163 -5.29 1.66 -3.80
C PHE A 163 -4.01 0.83 -3.89
N PHE A 164 -3.62 0.38 -5.08
CA PHE A 164 -2.38 -0.34 -5.35
C PHE A 164 -1.21 0.57 -5.79
N LEU A 165 -1.27 1.88 -5.55
CA LEU A 165 -0.19 2.81 -5.95
C LEU A 165 1.21 2.41 -5.47
N PRO A 166 1.44 2.00 -4.21
CA PRO A 166 2.76 1.56 -3.79
C PRO A 166 3.24 0.30 -4.53
N GLN A 167 2.34 -0.63 -4.83
CA GLN A 167 2.64 -1.85 -5.58
C GLN A 167 2.94 -1.54 -7.06
N ILE A 168 2.19 -0.61 -7.66
CA ILE A 168 2.45 -0.11 -9.01
C ILE A 168 3.83 0.54 -9.07
N PHE A 169 4.15 1.40 -8.11
CA PHE A 169 5.48 2.04 -8.03
C PHE A 169 6.60 0.99 -7.88
N ASN A 170 6.41 0.01 -6.99
CA ASN A 170 7.37 -1.08 -6.80
C ASN A 170 7.56 -1.91 -8.09
N PHE A 171 6.48 -2.21 -8.79
CA PHE A 171 6.53 -2.93 -10.06
C PHE A 171 7.31 -2.14 -11.11
N LEU A 172 6.97 -0.86 -11.32
CA LEU A 172 7.65 0.01 -12.28
C LEU A 172 9.14 0.17 -11.95
N LEU A 173 9.47 0.35 -10.67
CA LEU A 173 10.86 0.42 -10.22
C LEU A 173 11.61 -0.89 -10.48
N SER A 174 10.93 -2.03 -10.35
CA SER A 174 11.50 -3.36 -10.57
C SER A 174 11.61 -3.75 -12.05
N CYS A 175 10.91 -3.09 -12.96
CA CYS A 175 10.88 -3.43 -14.38
C CYS A 175 12.26 -3.65 -15.01
N PRO A 176 13.29 -2.80 -14.79
CA PRO A 176 14.61 -3.02 -15.39
C PRO A 176 15.25 -4.36 -14.95
N GLN A 177 14.98 -4.82 -13.74
CA GLN A 177 15.44 -6.13 -13.26
C GLN A 177 14.55 -7.27 -13.75
N LEU A 178 13.22 -7.10 -13.75
CA LEU A 178 12.27 -8.13 -14.17
C LEU A 178 12.40 -8.47 -15.65
N PHE A 179 12.69 -7.47 -16.50
CA PHE A 179 12.86 -7.63 -17.95
C PHE A 179 14.31 -7.89 -18.38
N GLY A 180 15.22 -8.16 -17.42
CA GLY A 180 16.61 -8.55 -17.72
C GLY A 180 17.51 -7.44 -18.22
N LEU A 181 17.07 -6.16 -18.17
CA LEU A 181 17.93 -5.01 -18.52
C LEU A 181 19.02 -4.79 -17.46
N VAL A 182 18.72 -5.07 -16.20
CA VAL A 182 19.66 -5.07 -15.07
C VAL A 182 19.65 -6.47 -14.48
N ALA A 183 20.82 -6.95 -14.04
CA ALA A 183 20.93 -8.27 -13.40
C ALA A 183 19.96 -8.39 -12.23
N CYS A 184 19.20 -9.49 -12.20
CA CYS A 184 18.20 -9.75 -11.19
C CYS A 184 18.68 -10.92 -10.31
N PRO A 185 19.09 -10.66 -9.05
CA PRO A 185 19.45 -11.74 -8.13
C PRO A 185 18.20 -12.49 -7.67
N ARG A 186 18.38 -13.73 -7.18
CA ARG A 186 17.28 -14.57 -6.65
C ARG A 186 16.51 -13.87 -5.53
N HIS A 187 17.25 -13.19 -4.64
CA HIS A 187 16.68 -12.50 -3.49
C HIS A 187 16.99 -11.02 -3.59
N ARG A 188 15.94 -10.21 -3.68
CA ARG A 188 16.02 -8.74 -3.77
C ARG A 188 15.60 -8.03 -2.47
N VAL A 189 15.31 -8.83 -1.42
CA VAL A 189 14.93 -8.32 -0.10
C VAL A 189 16.11 -7.61 0.57
N PRO A 190 15.87 -6.66 1.48
CA PRO A 190 16.91 -6.01 2.27
C PRO A 190 17.80 -7.02 2.99
N ARG A 191 19.06 -6.66 3.18
CA ARG A 191 20.04 -7.49 3.88
C ARG A 191 19.99 -7.20 5.37
N PHE A 192 19.79 -8.22 6.20
CA PHE A 192 19.86 -8.11 7.66
C PHE A 192 21.30 -8.19 8.14
N ASP A 193 21.69 -7.27 9.02
CA ASP A 193 22.97 -7.28 9.73
C ASP A 193 22.75 -7.77 11.17
N PRO A 194 23.30 -8.95 11.54
CA PRO A 194 23.12 -9.51 12.88
C PRO A 194 23.84 -8.75 14.00
N TYR A 195 24.83 -7.91 13.68
CA TYR A 195 25.57 -7.13 14.68
C TYR A 195 24.84 -5.86 15.08
N THR A 196 24.24 -5.17 14.11
CA THR A 196 23.53 -3.91 14.34
C THR A 196 22.03 -4.09 14.48
N TYR A 197 21.49 -5.27 14.15
CA TYR A 197 20.05 -5.56 14.05
C TYR A 197 19.30 -4.64 13.08
N LEU A 198 20.02 -4.07 12.10
CA LEU A 198 19.46 -3.19 11.09
C LEU A 198 19.36 -3.90 9.72
N LEU A 199 18.39 -3.46 8.94
CA LEU A 199 18.27 -3.79 7.54
C LEU A 199 19.07 -2.78 6.71
N HIS A 200 19.87 -3.30 5.80
CA HIS A 200 20.63 -2.54 4.80
C HIS A 200 20.07 -2.81 3.40
N PRO A 201 20.19 -1.88 2.46
CA PRO A 201 19.79 -2.13 1.09
C PRO A 201 20.62 -3.29 0.52
N SER A 202 19.96 -4.22 -0.15
CA SER A 202 20.65 -5.28 -0.88
C SER A 202 21.20 -4.76 -2.20
N THR A 203 22.35 -5.30 -2.62
CA THR A 203 23.03 -4.89 -3.85
C THR A 203 23.14 -6.07 -4.82
N VAL A 204 23.24 -5.73 -6.10
CA VAL A 204 23.64 -6.65 -7.16
C VAL A 204 25.05 -6.24 -7.63
N ALA A 205 25.98 -7.18 -7.61
CA ALA A 205 27.33 -7.01 -8.11
C ALA A 205 27.40 -7.38 -9.60
N PHE A 206 28.20 -6.66 -10.37
CA PHE A 206 28.45 -6.93 -11.77
C PHE A 206 29.84 -7.55 -11.93
N GLU A 207 29.88 -8.85 -12.27
CA GLU A 207 31.16 -9.57 -12.54
C GLU A 207 31.85 -9.02 -13.80
N ARG A 208 31.09 -8.48 -14.75
CA ARG A 208 31.56 -7.84 -15.97
C ARG A 208 30.99 -6.43 -16.06
N PRO A 209 31.70 -5.49 -16.71
CA PRO A 209 31.14 -4.15 -16.88
C PRO A 209 29.78 -4.23 -17.55
N PRO A 210 28.77 -3.55 -16.98
CA PRO A 210 27.41 -3.58 -17.53
C PRO A 210 27.38 -2.96 -18.94
N SER A 211 26.46 -3.44 -19.77
CA SER A 211 26.25 -2.90 -21.11
C SER A 211 25.96 -1.41 -21.05
N VAL A 212 26.19 -0.69 -22.17
CA VAL A 212 25.91 0.74 -22.25
C VAL A 212 24.44 1.05 -21.86
N ARG A 213 23.50 0.24 -22.35
CA ARG A 213 22.06 0.38 -22.00
C ARG A 213 21.81 0.23 -20.51
N THR A 214 22.37 -0.81 -19.90
CA THR A 214 22.27 -1.06 -18.45
C THR A 214 22.89 0.08 -17.65
N SER A 215 24.08 0.54 -18.07
CA SER A 215 24.80 1.64 -17.41
C SER A 215 24.00 2.94 -17.45
N SER A 216 23.47 3.30 -18.63
CA SER A 216 22.65 4.51 -18.80
C SER A 216 21.37 4.45 -17.97
N THR A 217 20.68 3.31 -17.95
CA THR A 217 19.48 3.12 -17.13
C THR A 217 19.80 3.28 -15.64
N LEU A 218 20.87 2.63 -15.14
CA LEU A 218 21.27 2.72 -13.75
C LEU A 218 21.72 4.14 -13.36
N GLN A 219 22.41 4.86 -14.25
CA GLN A 219 22.79 6.26 -14.03
C GLN A 219 21.56 7.16 -13.94
N LEU A 220 20.58 6.99 -14.84
CA LEU A 220 19.31 7.73 -14.79
C LEU A 220 18.56 7.47 -13.47
N LEU A 221 18.41 6.19 -13.09
CA LEU A 221 17.77 5.83 -11.83
C LEU A 221 18.52 6.38 -10.61
N SER A 222 19.86 6.43 -10.67
CA SER A 222 20.69 7.01 -9.62
C SER A 222 20.52 8.52 -9.54
N LEU A 223 20.42 9.21 -10.70
CA LEU A 223 20.14 10.65 -10.76
C LEU A 223 18.77 10.99 -10.14
N LEU A 224 17.76 10.16 -10.41
CA LEU A 224 16.44 10.27 -9.78
C LEU A 224 16.46 9.86 -8.29
N GLY A 225 17.58 9.34 -7.79
CA GLY A 225 17.76 8.87 -6.43
C GLY A 225 16.95 7.61 -6.10
N LEU A 226 16.67 6.79 -7.09
CA LEU A 226 15.95 5.52 -6.95
C LEU A 226 16.88 4.34 -6.64
N THR A 227 18.18 4.48 -6.92
CA THR A 227 19.22 3.48 -6.64
C THR A 227 20.52 4.17 -6.24
N ARG A 228 21.36 3.46 -5.49
CA ARG A 228 22.72 3.86 -5.16
C ARG A 228 23.68 3.00 -5.97
N LEU A 229 24.68 3.64 -6.61
CA LEU A 229 25.69 2.99 -7.41
C LEU A 229 27.04 3.03 -6.69
N THR A 230 27.74 1.91 -6.63
CA THR A 230 29.15 1.83 -6.24
C THR A 230 29.98 1.78 -7.51
N LYS A 231 30.83 2.77 -7.72
CA LYS A 231 31.72 2.88 -8.89
C LYS A 231 33.15 2.60 -8.52
N HIS A 232 33.90 1.98 -9.42
CA HIS A 232 35.34 1.79 -9.25
C HIS A 232 36.06 3.16 -9.25
N PRO A 233 36.91 3.45 -8.25
CA PRO A 233 37.50 4.77 -8.06
C PRO A 233 38.41 5.25 -9.22
N LYS A 234 39.08 4.30 -9.92
CA LYS A 234 40.00 4.63 -11.03
C LYS A 234 39.37 4.61 -12.43
N THR A 235 38.40 3.69 -12.65
CA THR A 235 37.84 3.46 -13.99
C THR A 235 36.45 4.05 -14.16
N GLY A 236 35.79 4.47 -13.06
CA GLY A 236 34.40 4.97 -13.09
C GLY A 236 33.35 3.91 -13.43
N GLN A 237 33.75 2.65 -13.62
CA GLN A 237 32.85 1.55 -13.93
C GLN A 237 31.94 1.23 -12.76
N ILE A 238 30.68 0.88 -13.05
CA ILE A 238 29.71 0.47 -12.04
C ILE A 238 30.08 -0.95 -11.57
N LEU A 239 30.38 -1.09 -10.28
CA LEU A 239 30.67 -2.37 -9.64
C LEU A 239 29.42 -3.00 -9.05
N GLU A 240 28.60 -2.18 -8.35
CA GLU A 240 27.39 -2.63 -7.68
C GLU A 240 26.27 -1.58 -7.85
N ALA A 241 25.04 -2.06 -7.83
CA ALA A 241 23.85 -1.24 -7.77
C ALA A 241 22.90 -1.79 -6.69
N THR A 242 22.15 -0.93 -6.00
CA THR A 242 21.11 -1.41 -5.09
C THR A 242 19.96 -2.03 -5.88
N ASN A 243 19.37 -3.10 -5.33
CA ASN A 243 18.23 -3.75 -5.96
C ASN A 243 17.03 -2.79 -6.09
N LEU A 244 16.37 -2.86 -7.22
CA LEU A 244 15.28 -1.96 -7.61
C LEU A 244 13.95 -2.42 -7.02
N THR A 245 13.79 -2.24 -5.70
CA THR A 245 12.53 -2.48 -4.97
C THR A 245 12.25 -1.29 -4.04
N ILE A 246 10.98 -1.07 -3.72
CA ILE A 246 10.57 0.02 -2.84
C ILE A 246 11.19 -0.09 -1.45
N LEU A 247 11.37 -1.32 -0.93
CA LEU A 247 12.01 -1.55 0.37
C LEU A 247 13.46 -1.09 0.37
N ASN A 248 14.21 -1.43 -0.68
CA ASN A 248 15.59 -0.96 -0.84
C ASN A 248 15.64 0.54 -1.07
N TRP A 249 14.69 1.10 -1.81
CA TRP A 249 14.60 2.54 -2.04
C TRP A 249 14.39 3.31 -0.72
N PHE A 250 13.52 2.83 0.17
CA PHE A 250 13.38 3.43 1.51
C PHE A 250 14.71 3.43 2.28
N LEU A 251 15.43 2.30 2.26
CA LEU A 251 16.72 2.19 2.94
C LEU A 251 17.81 3.06 2.33
N VAL A 252 17.78 3.29 1.01
CA VAL A 252 18.69 4.22 0.33
C VAL A 252 18.40 5.67 0.74
N ARG A 253 17.12 6.04 0.92
CA ARG A 253 16.69 7.41 1.21
C ARG A 253 16.70 7.76 2.69
N LEU A 254 16.23 6.85 3.53
CA LEU A 254 16.03 7.07 4.96
C LEU A 254 17.17 6.49 5.82
N GLY A 255 18.07 5.71 5.19
CA GLY A 255 19.16 5.02 5.87
C GLY A 255 18.77 3.64 6.42
N PRO A 256 19.77 2.89 6.93
CA PRO A 256 19.53 1.60 7.58
C PRO A 256 18.58 1.74 8.76
N MET A 257 17.64 0.81 8.88
CA MET A 257 16.63 0.83 9.94
C MET A 257 16.22 -0.58 10.35
N THR A 258 15.54 -0.67 11.49
CA THR A 258 14.98 -1.96 11.94
C THR A 258 13.85 -2.42 11.02
N GLU A 259 13.60 -3.72 10.95
CA GLU A 259 12.49 -4.29 10.17
C GLU A 259 11.15 -3.65 10.56
N LYS A 260 10.90 -3.46 11.85
CA LYS A 260 9.73 -2.79 12.38
C LYS A 260 9.55 -1.35 11.85
N GLN A 261 10.64 -0.59 11.77
CA GLN A 261 10.60 0.78 11.21
C GLN A 261 10.30 0.75 9.71
N LEU A 262 10.92 -0.16 8.97
CA LEU A 262 10.69 -0.30 7.53
C LEU A 262 9.24 -0.68 7.21
N VAL A 263 8.65 -1.60 7.97
CA VAL A 263 7.23 -1.95 7.83
C VAL A 263 6.31 -0.76 8.15
N LYS A 264 6.63 0.04 9.18
CA LYS A 264 5.86 1.26 9.48
C LYS A 264 5.92 2.26 8.33
N VAL A 265 7.09 2.45 7.70
CA VAL A 265 7.24 3.33 6.52
C VAL A 265 6.41 2.81 5.38
N LEU A 266 6.44 1.50 5.12
CA LEU A 266 5.61 0.88 4.09
C LEU A 266 4.12 1.07 4.36
N CYS A 267 3.67 0.83 5.61
CA CYS A 267 2.28 1.06 6.02
C CYS A 267 1.85 2.52 5.83
N ALA A 268 2.69 3.46 6.27
CA ALA A 268 2.41 4.89 6.09
C ALA A 268 2.28 5.25 4.60
N THR A 269 3.14 4.68 3.74
CA THR A 269 3.07 4.85 2.29
C THR A 269 1.80 4.25 1.71
N GLN A 270 1.37 3.08 2.20
CA GLN A 270 0.13 2.44 1.76
C GLN A 270 -1.10 3.26 2.17
N VAL A 271 -1.14 3.77 3.40
CA VAL A 271 -2.22 4.66 3.88
C VAL A 271 -2.23 5.95 3.06
N ALA A 272 -1.07 6.58 2.85
CA ALA A 272 -0.96 7.79 2.03
C ALA A 272 -1.44 7.56 0.60
N GLY A 273 -1.09 6.42 -0.01
CA GLY A 273 -1.59 6.00 -1.32
C GLY A 273 -3.11 5.84 -1.35
N SER A 274 -3.70 5.25 -0.31
CA SER A 274 -5.17 5.12 -0.19
C SER A 274 -5.86 6.48 -0.03
N VAL A 275 -5.33 7.36 0.82
CA VAL A 275 -5.86 8.74 0.96
C VAL A 275 -5.77 9.50 -0.35
N PHE A 276 -4.64 9.41 -1.04
CA PHE A 276 -4.46 10.04 -2.35
C PHE A 276 -5.45 9.49 -3.40
N ALA A 277 -5.72 8.19 -3.38
CA ALA A 277 -6.73 7.57 -4.23
C ALA A 277 -8.13 8.16 -3.99
N PHE A 278 -8.51 8.36 -2.72
CA PHE A 278 -9.78 9.02 -2.38
C PHE A 278 -9.83 10.49 -2.84
N VAL A 279 -8.74 11.22 -2.66
CA VAL A 279 -8.63 12.62 -3.15
C VAL A 279 -8.80 12.69 -4.67
N ILE A 280 -8.15 11.80 -5.42
CA ILE A 280 -8.32 11.72 -6.87
C ILE A 280 -9.76 11.36 -7.23
N ARG A 281 -10.29 10.29 -6.64
CA ARG A 281 -11.60 9.75 -7.02
C ARG A 281 -12.75 10.70 -6.68
N TYR A 282 -12.74 11.30 -5.49
CA TYR A 282 -13.86 12.06 -4.96
C TYR A 282 -13.63 13.58 -4.97
N GLY A 283 -12.36 14.01 -5.00
CA GLY A 283 -12.00 15.41 -5.12
C GLY A 283 -11.83 15.84 -6.57
N LEU A 284 -10.72 15.39 -7.21
CA LEU A 284 -10.37 15.85 -8.56
C LEU A 284 -11.35 15.40 -9.62
N ALA A 285 -11.91 14.18 -9.53
CA ALA A 285 -12.91 13.74 -10.49
C ALA A 285 -14.17 14.59 -10.43
N GLY A 286 -14.56 15.12 -9.26
CA GLY A 286 -15.68 16.06 -9.11
C GLY A 286 -15.43 17.39 -9.81
N LEU A 287 -14.18 17.87 -9.85
CA LEU A 287 -13.82 19.12 -10.53
C LEU A 287 -13.76 18.97 -12.06
N VAL A 288 -13.38 17.80 -12.56
CA VAL A 288 -13.21 17.57 -14.02
C VAL A 288 -14.52 17.13 -14.68
N TYR A 289 -15.37 16.40 -13.97
CA TYR A 289 -16.63 15.85 -14.49
C TYR A 289 -17.84 16.55 -13.86
N ASP A 290 -17.86 17.86 -13.85
CA ASP A 290 -18.91 18.70 -13.22
C ASP A 290 -20.31 18.57 -13.89
N GLY A 291 -20.51 17.65 -14.79
CA GLY A 291 -21.77 17.41 -15.49
C GLY A 291 -22.29 15.98 -15.52
N ASP A 292 -21.49 15.00 -15.15
CA ASP A 292 -21.85 13.59 -15.38
C ASP A 292 -21.83 12.74 -14.09
N ARG A 293 -22.48 13.26 -13.05
CA ARG A 293 -22.88 12.48 -11.86
C ARG A 293 -24.19 11.72 -12.11
N ARG A 294 -24.48 11.36 -13.36
CA ARG A 294 -25.64 10.55 -13.74
C ARG A 294 -25.26 9.09 -13.91
#